data_7573b0367d88ba062d06f3245c67cbd9
#
_entry.id   7573b0367d88ba062d06f3245c67cbd9
#
_cell.length_a   1.000
_cell.length_b   1.000
_cell.length_c   1.000
_cell.angle_alpha   90.00
_cell.angle_beta   90.00
_cell.angle_gamma   90.00
#
_symmetry.space_group_name_H-M   'P 1'
#
loop_
_entity.id
_entity.type
_entity.pdbx_description
1 polymer ?
#
loop_
_entity_poly.entity_id
_entity_poly.type
_entity_poly.pdbx_seq_one_letter_code
_entity_poly.pdbx_strand_id
1 'polypeptide(L)'
;MREQSFGAGSASRSGLARCTPNREEARALAANHALIPVYREVLADMLTPVRAYTLLCPADEPGFLLESVEGGERLARYSFIGVQARPLALGDGSPLPALASVAGEETAPVRGVPRFHGGAVGYLSYETARHFERLPLSRGAPPPMPEAAFLSAEDLAVFDHVTRRLQLLTIHRPDREEYGEAVARIDAMERRLAGDPPPPLAPGVDGARWEPNVTKGQFHAMVDAAREYIMSGDAFQIVPSQRFQKPLGATAFDVYRCL
;
A
#
# COMPACT_ATOMS: atom_id res chain seq x y z
N MET A 1 13.82 61.07 -0.66
CA MET A 1 13.08 59.84 -0.98
C MET A 1 14.08 58.70 -0.84
N ARG A 2 14.10 58.03 0.29
CA ARG A 2 15.08 56.94 0.60
C ARG A 2 14.38 55.61 0.34
N GLU A 3 14.87 54.85 -0.63
CA GLU A 3 14.48 53.48 -0.84
C GLU A 3 14.97 52.62 0.32
N GLN A 4 14.05 52.00 1.05
CA GLN A 4 14.34 50.95 2.01
C GLN A 4 14.32 49.61 1.27
N SER A 5 15.51 49.03 1.09
CA SER A 5 15.65 47.65 0.63
C SER A 5 15.19 46.73 1.73
N PHE A 6 14.09 46.00 1.48
CA PHE A 6 13.70 44.84 2.31
C PHE A 6 14.66 43.70 2.04
N GLY A 7 15.58 43.49 2.98
CA GLY A 7 16.42 42.32 3.00
C GLY A 7 15.56 41.05 3.21
N ALA A 8 15.57 40.13 2.24
CA ALA A 8 15.02 38.82 2.36
C ALA A 8 15.83 38.03 3.42
N GLY A 9 15.36 38.08 4.65
CA GLY A 9 15.86 37.22 5.71
C GLY A 9 15.53 35.77 5.36
N SER A 10 16.55 34.95 5.13
CA SER A 10 16.43 33.51 5.03
C SER A 10 15.91 32.98 6.39
N ALA A 11 14.61 32.79 6.50
CA ALA A 11 14.04 32.09 7.62
C ALA A 11 14.54 30.64 7.59
N SER A 12 15.52 30.34 8.42
CA SER A 12 15.98 28.99 8.67
C SER A 12 14.78 28.19 9.18
N ARG A 13 14.29 27.24 8.35
CA ARG A 13 13.25 26.28 8.69
C ARG A 13 13.81 25.21 9.65
N SER A 14 14.33 25.58 10.82
CA SER A 14 14.80 24.66 11.85
C SER A 14 13.74 24.42 12.93
N GLY A 15 12.58 23.97 12.52
CA GLY A 15 11.55 23.37 13.38
C GLY A 15 11.27 21.95 12.97
N LEU A 16 12.30 21.14 12.70
CA LEU A 16 12.14 19.72 12.44
C LEU A 16 11.44 19.09 13.65
N ALA A 17 10.22 18.64 13.48
CA ALA A 17 9.50 17.90 14.50
C ALA A 17 10.36 16.71 14.93
N ARG A 18 10.49 16.48 16.24
CA ARG A 18 11.33 15.41 16.78
C ARG A 18 10.72 14.05 16.43
N CYS A 19 11.57 13.06 16.15
CA CYS A 19 11.12 11.68 16.02
C CYS A 19 10.68 11.12 17.37
N THR A 20 9.67 10.25 17.34
CA THR A 20 9.15 9.51 18.49
C THR A 20 9.25 8.01 18.17
N PRO A 21 9.85 7.19 19.05
CA PRO A 21 10.62 7.58 20.23
C PRO A 21 11.91 8.33 19.86
N ASN A 22 12.50 9.09 20.79
CA ASN A 22 13.83 9.64 20.63
C ASN A 22 14.91 8.56 20.79
N ARG A 23 16.20 8.90 20.55
CA ARG A 23 17.30 7.93 20.57
C ARG A 23 17.42 7.18 21.91
N GLU A 24 17.24 7.86 23.03
CA GLU A 24 17.37 7.27 24.38
C GLU A 24 16.19 6.33 24.65
N GLU A 25 14.99 6.75 24.35
CA GLU A 25 13.78 5.94 24.46
C GLU A 25 13.84 4.72 23.54
N ALA A 26 14.28 4.87 22.29
CA ALA A 26 14.47 3.77 21.34
C ALA A 26 15.50 2.75 21.88
N ARG A 27 16.62 3.23 22.47
CA ARG A 27 17.62 2.36 23.09
C ARG A 27 17.06 1.58 24.27
N ALA A 28 16.20 2.21 25.09
CA ALA A 28 15.54 1.52 26.19
C ALA A 28 14.56 0.43 25.70
N LEU A 29 13.81 0.70 24.62
CA LEU A 29 12.92 -0.27 24.00
C LEU A 29 13.67 -1.44 23.36
N ALA A 30 14.85 -1.20 22.80
CA ALA A 30 15.71 -2.20 22.19
C ALA A 30 16.16 -3.32 23.15
N ALA A 31 16.10 -3.09 24.46
CA ALA A 31 16.42 -4.11 25.46
C ALA A 31 15.45 -5.30 25.43
N ASN A 32 14.20 -5.08 24.97
CA ASN A 32 13.14 -6.09 24.99
C ASN A 32 12.45 -6.31 23.64
N HIS A 33 12.73 -5.49 22.64
CA HIS A 33 12.07 -5.54 21.34
C HIS A 33 13.05 -5.44 20.18
N ALA A 34 12.89 -6.32 19.20
CA ALA A 34 13.70 -6.34 17.98
C ALA A 34 13.26 -5.29 16.95
N LEU A 35 11.98 -4.87 16.99
CA LEU A 35 11.38 -3.93 16.07
C LEU A 35 10.86 -2.72 16.83
N ILE A 36 11.32 -1.54 16.46
CA ILE A 36 10.92 -0.28 17.11
C ILE A 36 10.34 0.65 16.05
N PRO A 37 9.03 0.92 16.05
CA PRO A 37 8.47 1.94 15.20
C PRO A 37 9.01 3.31 15.60
N VAL A 38 9.58 4.03 14.64
CA VAL A 38 10.06 5.41 14.81
C VAL A 38 9.28 6.27 13.82
N TYR A 39 8.69 7.38 14.28
CA TYR A 39 7.91 8.24 13.41
C TYR A 39 8.14 9.72 13.68
N ARG A 40 7.80 10.52 12.68
CA ARG A 40 7.69 11.98 12.74
C ARG A 40 6.33 12.40 12.20
N GLU A 41 5.66 13.31 12.91
CA GLU A 41 4.43 13.92 12.39
C GLU A 41 4.76 15.20 11.62
N VAL A 42 4.15 15.32 10.44
CA VAL A 42 4.20 16.53 9.60
C VAL A 42 2.79 16.98 9.27
N LEU A 43 2.62 18.27 9.04
CA LEU A 43 1.32 18.81 8.61
C LEU A 43 1.06 18.41 7.15
N ALA A 44 -0.14 17.94 6.84
CA ALA A 44 -0.52 17.43 5.53
C ALA A 44 -1.85 18.00 5.02
N ASP A 45 -2.16 19.23 5.39
CA ASP A 45 -3.40 19.93 5.00
C ASP A 45 -3.48 20.27 3.50
N MET A 46 -2.31 20.37 2.83
CA MET A 46 -2.19 20.64 1.39
C MET A 46 -1.74 19.42 0.58
N LEU A 47 -1.69 18.24 1.18
CA LEU A 47 -1.16 17.02 0.56
C LEU A 47 -2.24 15.92 0.55
N THR A 48 -2.47 15.33 -0.64
CA THR A 48 -3.34 14.16 -0.78
C THR A 48 -2.51 12.87 -0.76
N PRO A 49 -3.08 11.72 -0.37
CA PRO A 49 -2.38 10.43 -0.42
C PRO A 49 -1.89 10.09 -1.83
N VAL A 50 -2.70 10.36 -2.87
CA VAL A 50 -2.32 10.14 -4.28
C VAL A 50 -1.08 10.95 -4.67
N ARG A 51 -1.05 12.25 -4.31
CA ARG A 51 0.11 13.09 -4.57
C ARG A 51 1.34 12.62 -3.80
N ALA A 52 1.18 12.29 -2.53
CA ALA A 52 2.26 11.78 -1.70
C ALA A 52 2.83 10.48 -2.27
N TYR A 53 1.97 9.56 -2.73
CA TYR A 53 2.41 8.33 -3.39
C TYR A 53 3.30 8.60 -4.60
N THR A 54 2.92 9.51 -5.49
CA THR A 54 3.72 9.83 -6.67
C THR A 54 5.07 10.48 -6.35
N LEU A 55 5.18 11.16 -5.21
CA LEU A 55 6.43 11.76 -4.74
C LEU A 55 7.33 10.75 -4.00
N LEU A 56 6.73 9.84 -3.24
CA LEU A 56 7.44 8.87 -2.41
C LEU A 56 7.84 7.60 -3.15
N CYS A 57 7.03 7.19 -4.14
CA CYS A 57 7.19 5.94 -4.90
C CYS A 57 7.36 6.25 -6.39
N PRO A 58 8.56 6.62 -6.86
CA PRO A 58 8.82 6.75 -8.28
C PRO A 58 8.57 5.42 -9.00
N ALA A 59 8.34 5.47 -10.32
CA ALA A 59 7.86 4.34 -11.11
C ALA A 59 8.77 3.09 -11.11
N ASP A 60 10.04 3.26 -10.79
CA ASP A 60 11.07 2.21 -10.70
C ASP A 60 11.24 1.65 -9.28
N GLU A 61 10.60 2.25 -8.27
CA GLU A 61 10.66 1.77 -6.89
C GLU A 61 9.33 1.08 -6.51
N PRO A 62 9.36 -0.16 -6.00
CA PRO A 62 8.17 -0.82 -5.49
C PRO A 62 7.56 -0.07 -4.31
N GLY A 63 6.24 0.09 -4.35
CA GLY A 63 5.47 0.74 -3.30
C GLY A 63 4.00 0.34 -3.39
N PHE A 64 3.22 0.73 -2.39
CA PHE A 64 1.77 0.54 -2.41
C PHE A 64 1.05 1.75 -1.83
N LEU A 65 -0.19 1.91 -2.25
CA LEU A 65 -1.13 2.89 -1.69
C LEU A 65 -2.39 2.13 -1.27
N LEU A 66 -2.74 2.25 0.01
CA LEU A 66 -4.01 1.76 0.56
C LEU A 66 -4.84 2.95 1.01
N GLU A 67 -5.94 3.19 0.32
CA GLU A 67 -6.90 4.22 0.66
C GLU A 67 -8.24 3.58 1.02
N SER A 68 -8.90 4.12 2.04
CA SER A 68 -10.25 3.72 2.38
C SER A 68 -11.20 4.87 2.05
N VAL A 69 -12.11 4.65 1.12
CA VAL A 69 -13.03 5.68 0.60
C VAL A 69 -14.41 5.62 1.25
N GLU A 70 -14.80 4.46 1.80
CA GLU A 70 -16.14 4.23 2.36
C GLU A 70 -16.10 3.78 3.82
N GLY A 71 -17.07 4.21 4.63
CA GLY A 71 -17.32 3.66 5.97
C GLY A 71 -17.24 4.62 7.14
N GLY A 72 -17.17 5.93 6.92
CA GLY A 72 -17.14 6.94 7.97
C GLY A 72 -15.82 6.96 8.77
N GLU A 73 -15.73 7.81 9.79
CA GLU A 73 -14.50 8.08 10.57
C GLU A 73 -13.82 6.85 11.19
N ARG A 74 -14.52 5.73 11.36
CA ARG A 74 -13.97 4.51 11.97
C ARG A 74 -13.24 3.59 10.98
N LEU A 75 -13.69 3.52 9.73
CA LEU A 75 -13.12 2.60 8.71
C LEU A 75 -12.20 3.34 7.73
N ALA A 76 -12.49 4.60 7.41
CA ALA A 76 -11.75 5.42 6.45
C ALA A 76 -10.79 6.43 7.12
N ARG A 77 -10.34 6.16 8.35
CA ARG A 77 -9.51 7.10 9.09
C ARG A 77 -8.10 7.26 8.50
N TYR A 78 -7.53 6.20 7.99
CA TYR A 78 -6.14 6.18 7.56
C TYR A 78 -5.98 5.83 6.09
N SER A 79 -5.02 6.49 5.41
CA SER A 79 -4.43 6.00 4.17
C SER A 79 -2.96 5.67 4.43
N PHE A 80 -2.48 4.57 3.83
CA PHE A 80 -1.12 4.07 4.01
C PHE A 80 -0.38 4.05 2.68
N ILE A 81 0.85 4.56 2.67
CA ILE A 81 1.77 4.45 1.55
C ILE A 81 2.99 3.68 2.03
N GLY A 82 3.26 2.53 1.40
CA GLY A 82 4.52 1.81 1.60
C GLY A 82 5.59 2.36 0.67
N VAL A 83 6.71 2.78 1.26
CA VAL A 83 7.82 3.44 0.54
C VAL A 83 8.97 2.45 0.43
N GLN A 84 9.59 2.33 -0.75
CA GLN A 84 10.71 1.41 -0.99
C GLN A 84 10.42 -0.02 -0.50
N ALA A 85 9.16 -0.45 -0.65
CA ALA A 85 8.71 -1.76 -0.22
C ALA A 85 9.44 -2.85 -1.03
N ARG A 86 9.83 -3.95 -0.37
CA ARG A 86 10.60 -5.00 -1.00
C ARG A 86 9.74 -6.24 -1.22
N PRO A 87 9.87 -6.94 -2.37
CA PRO A 87 9.21 -8.22 -2.54
C PRO A 87 9.55 -9.17 -1.37
N LEU A 88 8.53 -9.74 -0.76
CA LEU A 88 8.68 -10.72 0.31
C LEU A 88 8.95 -12.09 -0.31
N ALA A 89 10.04 -12.73 0.11
CA ALA A 89 10.32 -14.11 -0.30
C ALA A 89 9.33 -15.05 0.40
N LEU A 90 8.46 -15.70 -0.38
CA LEU A 90 7.41 -16.60 0.13
C LEU A 90 7.88 -18.06 0.20
N GLY A 91 9.05 -18.38 -0.36
CA GLY A 91 9.56 -19.74 -0.46
C GLY A 91 8.82 -20.57 -1.52
N ASP A 92 9.18 -21.84 -1.61
CA ASP A 92 8.52 -22.80 -2.51
C ASP A 92 7.31 -23.44 -1.78
N GLY A 93 6.18 -23.53 -2.46
CA GLY A 93 4.96 -24.16 -1.94
C GLY A 93 4.01 -23.16 -1.28
N SER A 94 3.58 -23.43 -0.02
CA SER A 94 2.62 -22.57 0.67
C SER A 94 3.24 -21.22 1.07
N PRO A 95 2.59 -20.07 0.78
CA PRO A 95 3.05 -18.75 1.21
C PRO A 95 2.84 -18.49 2.71
N LEU A 96 2.03 -19.32 3.38
CA LEU A 96 1.56 -19.09 4.75
C LEU A 96 2.67 -19.09 5.81
N PRO A 97 3.69 -19.98 5.78
CA PRO A 97 4.76 -19.93 6.76
C PRO A 97 5.56 -18.62 6.74
N ALA A 98 5.84 -18.08 5.55
CA ALA A 98 6.53 -16.80 5.42
C ALA A 98 5.69 -15.64 5.97
N LEU A 99 4.39 -15.63 5.68
CA LEU A 99 3.46 -14.63 6.20
C LEU A 99 3.29 -14.74 7.72
N ALA A 100 3.21 -15.95 8.27
CA ALA A 100 3.14 -16.19 9.71
C ALA A 100 4.41 -15.71 10.42
N SER A 101 5.58 -15.86 9.80
CA SER A 101 6.84 -15.34 10.34
C SER A 101 6.81 -13.82 10.46
N VAL A 102 6.37 -13.11 9.41
CA VAL A 102 6.24 -11.64 9.43
C VAL A 102 5.19 -11.19 10.45
N ALA A 103 4.06 -11.87 10.52
CA ALA A 103 2.99 -11.52 11.46
C ALA A 103 3.35 -11.81 12.93
N GLY A 104 4.29 -12.72 13.17
CA GLY A 104 4.78 -13.09 14.49
C GLY A 104 5.90 -12.19 15.03
N GLU A 105 6.42 -11.27 14.23
CA GLU A 105 7.43 -10.31 14.70
C GLU A 105 6.81 -9.32 15.70
N GLU A 106 7.31 -9.32 16.93
CA GLU A 106 6.84 -8.40 17.98
C GLU A 106 7.48 -7.02 17.82
N THR A 107 6.63 -6.00 17.80
CA THR A 107 7.07 -4.60 17.75
C THR A 107 6.92 -3.92 19.11
N ALA A 108 7.84 -2.99 19.43
CA ALA A 108 7.76 -2.18 20.63
C ALA A 108 6.44 -1.36 20.66
N PRO A 109 5.77 -1.28 21.82
CA PRO A 109 4.57 -0.45 21.97
C PRO A 109 4.96 1.04 22.01
N VAL A 110 4.82 1.72 20.89
CA VAL A 110 5.07 3.17 20.77
C VAL A 110 3.73 3.91 20.68
N ARG A 111 3.53 4.88 21.56
CA ARG A 111 2.28 5.66 21.60
C ARG A 111 2.11 6.47 20.30
N GLY A 112 0.88 6.53 19.79
CA GLY A 112 0.54 7.33 18.60
C GLY A 112 0.74 6.59 17.28
N VAL A 113 1.35 5.41 17.29
CA VAL A 113 1.52 4.57 16.10
C VAL A 113 0.18 3.91 15.75
N PRO A 114 -0.23 3.89 14.47
CA PRO A 114 -1.45 3.22 14.02
C PRO A 114 -1.33 1.70 14.15
N ARG A 115 -2.46 0.99 14.10
CA ARG A 115 -2.47 -0.49 14.20
C ARG A 115 -1.62 -1.15 13.11
N PHE A 116 -1.69 -0.64 11.88
CA PHE A 116 -0.79 -1.06 10.81
C PHE A 116 0.39 -0.09 10.77
N HIS A 117 1.56 -0.57 11.16
CA HIS A 117 2.81 0.21 11.23
C HIS A 117 4.01 -0.54 10.66
N GLY A 118 3.77 -1.66 9.97
CA GLY A 118 4.77 -2.49 9.35
C GLY A 118 4.20 -3.87 9.04
N GLY A 119 5.01 -4.74 8.44
CA GLY A 119 4.60 -6.09 8.08
C GLY A 119 4.60 -6.35 6.59
N ALA A 120 3.57 -7.01 6.07
CA ALA A 120 3.45 -7.36 4.67
C ALA A 120 2.13 -6.92 4.06
N VAL A 121 2.17 -6.41 2.84
CA VAL A 121 1.00 -6.03 2.04
C VAL A 121 1.05 -6.74 0.70
N GLY A 122 -0.04 -7.37 0.29
CA GLY A 122 -0.09 -8.13 -0.94
C GLY A 122 -1.41 -8.85 -1.14
N TYR A 123 -1.37 -9.93 -1.90
CA TYR A 123 -2.56 -10.74 -2.18
C TYR A 123 -2.26 -12.23 -2.12
N LEU A 124 -3.32 -12.97 -1.82
CA LEU A 124 -3.44 -14.40 -2.02
C LEU A 124 -4.49 -14.63 -3.12
N SER A 125 -4.18 -15.42 -4.12
CA SER A 125 -5.17 -15.81 -5.13
C SER A 125 -6.19 -16.80 -4.54
N TYR A 126 -7.29 -17.01 -5.23
CA TYR A 126 -8.28 -18.03 -4.85
C TYR A 126 -7.65 -19.44 -4.75
N GLU A 127 -6.67 -19.74 -5.60
CA GLU A 127 -5.97 -21.04 -5.65
C GLU A 127 -5.19 -21.35 -4.36
N THR A 128 -4.88 -20.34 -3.54
CA THR A 128 -4.25 -20.55 -2.22
C THR A 128 -5.11 -21.42 -1.31
N ALA A 129 -6.43 -21.51 -1.54
CA ALA A 129 -7.35 -22.38 -0.81
C ALA A 129 -6.90 -23.85 -0.80
N ARG A 130 -6.17 -24.30 -1.81
CA ARG A 130 -5.61 -25.67 -1.89
C ARG A 130 -4.60 -26.03 -0.79
N HIS A 131 -4.02 -25.03 -0.14
CA HIS A 131 -3.11 -25.24 1.00
C HIS A 131 -3.85 -25.54 2.29
N PHE A 132 -5.16 -25.31 2.34
CA PHE A 132 -6.03 -25.55 3.49
C PHE A 132 -6.98 -26.73 3.24
N GLU A 133 -7.41 -26.91 1.98
CA GLU A 133 -8.43 -27.87 1.60
C GLU A 133 -7.94 -28.79 0.47
N ARG A 134 -8.48 -30.00 0.41
CA ARG A 134 -8.23 -30.95 -0.68
C ARG A 134 -9.09 -30.59 -1.89
N LEU A 135 -8.67 -29.59 -2.64
CA LEU A 135 -9.36 -29.17 -3.84
C LEU A 135 -8.72 -29.77 -5.09
N PRO A 136 -9.52 -30.16 -6.11
CA PRO A 136 -8.97 -30.58 -7.39
C PRO A 136 -8.24 -29.40 -8.05
N LEU A 137 -7.12 -29.69 -8.70
CA LEU A 137 -6.42 -28.68 -9.49
C LEU A 137 -7.34 -28.15 -10.59
N SER A 138 -7.30 -26.85 -10.82
CA SER A 138 -7.98 -26.24 -11.97
C SER A 138 -7.52 -26.90 -13.27
N ARG A 139 -8.48 -27.29 -14.11
CA ARG A 139 -8.19 -27.91 -15.43
C ARG A 139 -7.80 -26.88 -16.50
N GLY A 140 -7.74 -25.60 -16.14
CA GLY A 140 -7.36 -24.51 -17.03
C GLY A 140 -5.84 -24.29 -17.12
N ALA A 141 -5.44 -23.39 -18.02
CA ALA A 141 -4.08 -22.87 -18.03
C ALA A 141 -3.79 -22.17 -16.66
N PRO A 142 -2.55 -22.25 -16.16
CA PRO A 142 -2.19 -21.54 -14.94
C PRO A 142 -2.51 -20.05 -15.08
N PRO A 143 -2.97 -19.38 -14.03
CA PRO A 143 -3.23 -17.95 -14.06
C PRO A 143 -1.94 -17.19 -14.46
N PRO A 144 -2.05 -16.08 -15.19
CA PRO A 144 -0.89 -15.29 -15.61
C PRO A 144 -0.19 -14.57 -14.45
N MET A 145 -0.69 -14.69 -13.24
CA MET A 145 -0.19 -14.05 -12.03
C MET A 145 0.25 -15.11 -11.00
N PRO A 146 1.25 -14.80 -10.17
CA PRO A 146 1.63 -15.66 -9.05
C PRO A 146 0.45 -15.97 -8.14
N GLU A 147 0.47 -17.14 -7.48
CA GLU A 147 -0.54 -17.52 -6.48
C GLU A 147 -0.59 -16.55 -5.30
N ALA A 148 0.56 -16.01 -4.92
CA ALA A 148 0.70 -15.02 -3.87
C ALA A 148 1.81 -14.04 -4.24
N ALA A 149 1.63 -12.76 -3.91
CA ALA A 149 2.67 -11.76 -4.01
C ALA A 149 2.51 -10.75 -2.87
N PHE A 150 3.60 -10.52 -2.14
CA PHE A 150 3.64 -9.60 -1.00
C PHE A 150 4.85 -8.69 -1.05
N LEU A 151 4.67 -7.50 -0.53
CA LEU A 151 5.71 -6.51 -0.29
C LEU A 151 5.91 -6.37 1.22
N SER A 152 7.15 -6.35 1.67
CA SER A 152 7.52 -5.98 3.03
C SER A 152 7.37 -4.47 3.20
N ALA A 153 6.70 -4.05 4.27
CA ALA A 153 6.41 -2.65 4.61
C ALA A 153 7.16 -2.27 5.88
N GLU A 154 8.30 -1.61 5.73
CA GLU A 154 9.10 -1.10 6.87
C GLU A 154 9.08 0.44 6.92
N ASP A 155 8.98 1.11 5.78
CA ASP A 155 8.87 2.56 5.65
C ASP A 155 7.46 2.94 5.17
N LEU A 156 6.76 3.75 5.95
CA LEU A 156 5.37 4.11 5.72
C LEU A 156 5.14 5.61 5.80
N ALA A 157 4.30 6.13 4.94
CA ALA A 157 3.67 7.43 5.11
C ALA A 157 2.18 7.20 5.40
N VAL A 158 1.72 7.61 6.59
CA VAL A 158 0.38 7.33 7.10
C VAL A 158 -0.40 8.61 7.26
N PHE A 159 -1.43 8.79 6.46
CA PHE A 159 -2.37 9.91 6.59
C PHE A 159 -3.42 9.58 7.65
N ASP A 160 -3.57 10.44 8.64
CA ASP A 160 -4.72 10.47 9.55
C ASP A 160 -5.69 11.56 9.07
N HIS A 161 -6.77 11.15 8.43
CA HIS A 161 -7.77 12.06 7.87
C HIS A 161 -8.56 12.82 8.93
N VAL A 162 -8.63 12.33 10.17
CA VAL A 162 -9.29 13.00 11.27
C VAL A 162 -8.46 14.15 11.80
N THR A 163 -7.17 13.91 12.04
CA THR A 163 -6.24 14.94 12.56
C THR A 163 -5.59 15.77 11.48
N ARG A 164 -5.74 15.39 10.19
CA ARG A 164 -5.08 16.00 9.02
C ARG A 164 -3.56 16.03 9.15
N ARG A 165 -3.00 15.00 9.74
CA ARG A 165 -1.56 14.81 9.91
C ARG A 165 -1.06 13.66 9.07
N LEU A 166 0.20 13.75 8.69
CA LEU A 166 0.95 12.69 8.07
C LEU A 166 2.03 12.23 9.03
N GLN A 167 2.04 10.93 9.33
CA GLN A 167 3.14 10.29 10.03
C GLN A 167 4.08 9.67 9.01
N LEU A 168 5.34 10.08 9.03
CA LEU A 168 6.45 9.41 8.33
C LEU A 168 7.05 8.42 9.33
N LEU A 169 6.86 7.16 9.08
CA LEU A 169 7.16 6.06 10.00
C LEU A 169 8.16 5.10 9.38
N THR A 170 9.08 4.60 10.18
CA THR A 170 10.01 3.53 9.80
C THR A 170 10.14 2.52 10.93
N ILE A 171 10.43 1.26 10.60
CA ILE A 171 10.78 0.24 11.58
C ILE A 171 12.31 0.26 11.77
N HIS A 172 12.72 0.66 12.94
CA HIS A 172 14.12 0.57 13.37
C HIS A 172 14.41 -0.84 13.90
N ARG A 173 15.49 -1.44 13.39
CA ARG A 173 16.02 -2.75 13.83
C ARG A 173 17.38 -2.57 14.49
N PRO A 174 17.45 -2.48 15.83
CA PRO A 174 18.70 -2.16 16.56
C PRO A 174 19.84 -3.16 16.34
N ASP A 175 19.51 -4.39 15.92
CA ASP A 175 20.48 -5.44 15.59
C ASP A 175 21.11 -5.28 14.19
N ARG A 176 20.57 -4.40 13.34
CA ARG A 176 20.97 -4.25 11.93
C ARG A 176 21.41 -2.84 11.55
N GLU A 177 20.98 -1.84 12.31
CA GLU A 177 21.21 -0.44 11.97
C GLU A 177 21.29 0.45 13.21
N GLU A 178 21.95 1.59 13.06
CA GLU A 178 21.95 2.66 14.07
C GLU A 178 20.64 3.47 14.01
N TYR A 179 20.17 3.99 15.14
CA TYR A 179 18.98 4.86 15.20
C TYR A 179 19.03 6.03 14.22
N GLY A 180 20.22 6.58 13.94
CA GLY A 180 20.41 7.66 12.97
C GLY A 180 20.04 7.27 11.55
N GLU A 181 20.19 5.99 11.16
CA GLU A 181 19.83 5.49 9.84
C GLU A 181 18.30 5.42 9.68
N ALA A 182 17.59 5.00 10.73
CA ALA A 182 16.12 5.07 10.75
C ALA A 182 15.62 6.51 10.60
N VAL A 183 16.22 7.46 11.32
CA VAL A 183 15.90 8.90 11.18
C VAL A 183 16.21 9.41 9.77
N ALA A 184 17.32 8.98 9.17
CA ALA A 184 17.70 9.38 7.81
C ALA A 184 16.69 8.91 6.75
N ARG A 185 16.03 7.73 6.93
CA ARG A 185 14.93 7.29 6.07
C ARG A 185 13.72 8.21 6.18
N ILE A 186 13.36 8.64 7.39
CA ILE A 186 12.28 9.62 7.62
C ILE A 186 12.62 10.95 6.95
N ASP A 187 13.85 11.44 7.11
CA ASP A 187 14.32 12.67 6.47
C ASP A 187 14.29 12.57 4.94
N ALA A 188 14.58 11.39 4.38
CA ALA A 188 14.51 11.13 2.95
C ALA A 188 13.06 11.19 2.44
N MET A 189 12.11 10.59 3.16
CA MET A 189 10.68 10.70 2.84
C MET A 189 10.19 12.15 2.89
N GLU A 190 10.57 12.90 3.92
CA GLU A 190 10.18 14.31 4.06
C GLU A 190 10.74 15.16 2.92
N ARG A 191 11.99 14.95 2.52
CA ARG A 191 12.57 15.64 1.36
C ARG A 191 11.86 15.32 0.04
N ARG A 192 11.48 14.05 -0.18
CA ARG A 192 10.71 13.65 -1.38
C ARG A 192 9.35 14.34 -1.43
N LEU A 193 8.67 14.48 -0.30
CA LEU A 193 7.37 15.17 -0.22
C LEU A 193 7.45 16.67 -0.54
N ALA A 194 8.60 17.28 -0.41
CA ALA A 194 8.84 18.68 -0.80
C ALA A 194 9.10 18.86 -2.31
N GLY A 195 9.07 17.78 -3.10
CA GLY A 195 9.28 17.77 -4.54
C GLY A 195 8.15 18.40 -5.36
N ASP A 196 8.39 18.49 -6.66
CA ASP A 196 7.42 19.00 -7.62
C ASP A 196 6.20 18.09 -7.75
N PRO A 197 5.02 18.66 -8.05
CA PRO A 197 3.82 17.88 -8.27
C PRO A 197 3.98 16.97 -9.50
N PRO A 198 3.33 15.79 -9.49
CA PRO A 198 3.34 14.93 -10.66
C PRO A 198 2.71 15.64 -11.88
N PRO A 199 3.13 15.28 -13.09
CA PRO A 199 2.55 15.83 -14.30
C PRO A 199 1.05 15.54 -14.36
N PRO A 200 0.27 16.36 -15.09
CA PRO A 200 -1.13 16.07 -15.32
C PRO A 200 -1.29 14.72 -16.03
N LEU A 201 -2.49 14.12 -15.88
CA LEU A 201 -2.83 12.90 -16.60
C LEU A 201 -2.69 13.12 -18.10
N ALA A 202 -2.03 12.19 -18.79
CA ALA A 202 -2.02 12.18 -20.25
C ALA A 202 -3.45 11.91 -20.76
N PRO A 203 -3.88 12.53 -21.89
CA PRO A 203 -5.14 12.19 -22.52
C PRO A 203 -5.16 10.68 -22.82
N GLY A 204 -6.25 10.00 -22.45
CA GLY A 204 -6.40 8.58 -22.74
C GLY A 204 -6.36 8.30 -24.23
N VAL A 205 -5.86 7.12 -24.61
CA VAL A 205 -5.94 6.64 -26.01
C VAL A 205 -7.37 6.20 -26.26
N ASP A 206 -8.10 7.02 -26.99
CA ASP A 206 -9.45 6.69 -27.40
C ASP A 206 -9.43 5.75 -28.61
N GLY A 207 -10.34 4.77 -28.64
CA GLY A 207 -10.59 3.91 -29.81
C GLY A 207 -10.32 2.43 -29.65
N ALA A 208 -9.61 1.95 -28.63
CA ALA A 208 -9.48 0.52 -28.41
C ALA A 208 -10.78 -0.10 -27.88
N ARG A 209 -11.27 -1.17 -28.54
CA ARG A 209 -12.48 -1.88 -28.12
C ARG A 209 -12.19 -2.83 -26.96
N TRP A 210 -13.18 -3.01 -26.08
CA TRP A 210 -13.18 -4.04 -25.08
C TRP A 210 -13.40 -5.41 -25.70
N GLU A 211 -12.55 -6.37 -25.40
CA GLU A 211 -12.67 -7.75 -25.85
C GLU A 211 -13.19 -8.62 -24.70
N PRO A 212 -14.38 -9.20 -24.84
CA PRO A 212 -14.93 -10.13 -23.86
C PRO A 212 -14.29 -11.52 -24.04
N ASN A 213 -14.05 -12.24 -22.94
CA ASN A 213 -13.55 -13.62 -22.98
C ASN A 213 -14.63 -14.66 -23.35
N VAL A 214 -15.90 -14.29 -23.28
CA VAL A 214 -17.05 -15.11 -23.70
C VAL A 214 -18.03 -14.25 -24.51
N THR A 215 -18.73 -14.87 -25.45
CA THR A 215 -19.77 -14.18 -26.22
C THR A 215 -21.03 -13.97 -25.37
N LYS A 216 -21.92 -13.06 -25.82
CA LYS A 216 -23.21 -12.82 -25.16
C LYS A 216 -24.04 -14.11 -25.04
N GLY A 217 -24.07 -14.95 -26.09
CA GLY A 217 -24.80 -16.22 -26.06
C GLY A 217 -24.22 -17.22 -25.05
N GLN A 218 -22.89 -17.32 -24.95
CA GLN A 218 -22.25 -18.15 -23.94
C GLN A 218 -22.55 -17.66 -22.52
N PHE A 219 -22.54 -16.34 -22.30
CA PHE A 219 -22.88 -15.79 -20.99
C PHE A 219 -24.31 -16.08 -20.59
N HIS A 220 -25.29 -15.97 -21.55
CA HIS A 220 -26.67 -16.34 -21.29
C HIS A 220 -26.82 -17.82 -20.93
N ALA A 221 -26.13 -18.71 -21.67
CA ALA A 221 -26.14 -20.15 -21.37
C ALA A 221 -25.57 -20.46 -19.96
N MET A 222 -24.51 -19.71 -19.50
CA MET A 222 -23.99 -19.83 -18.14
C MET A 222 -25.04 -19.43 -17.09
N VAL A 223 -25.81 -18.36 -17.35
CA VAL A 223 -26.87 -17.91 -16.45
C VAL A 223 -28.02 -18.95 -16.39
N ASP A 224 -28.41 -19.52 -17.53
CA ASP A 224 -29.46 -20.55 -17.57
C ASP A 224 -29.02 -21.81 -16.81
N ALA A 225 -27.81 -22.30 -17.02
CA ALA A 225 -27.24 -23.40 -16.26
C ALA A 225 -27.18 -23.12 -14.76
N ALA A 226 -26.75 -21.90 -14.36
CA ALA A 226 -26.72 -21.49 -12.96
C ALA A 226 -28.12 -21.53 -12.32
N ARG A 227 -29.14 -21.11 -13.04
CA ARG A 227 -30.56 -21.21 -12.59
C ARG A 227 -30.99 -22.64 -12.39
N GLU A 228 -30.64 -23.54 -13.30
CA GLU A 228 -30.94 -24.97 -13.19
C GLU A 228 -30.30 -25.59 -11.94
N TYR A 229 -29.04 -25.31 -11.65
CA TYR A 229 -28.34 -25.75 -10.43
C TYR A 229 -29.04 -25.24 -9.15
N ILE A 230 -29.48 -23.98 -9.15
CA ILE A 230 -30.22 -23.42 -8.01
C ILE A 230 -31.56 -24.11 -7.83
N MET A 231 -32.29 -24.34 -8.92
CA MET A 231 -33.63 -24.98 -8.90
C MET A 231 -33.56 -26.45 -8.50
N SER A 232 -32.47 -27.15 -8.83
CA SER A 232 -32.24 -28.55 -8.41
C SER A 232 -31.74 -28.68 -6.97
N GLY A 233 -31.37 -27.57 -6.32
CA GLY A 233 -30.89 -27.55 -4.94
C GLY A 233 -29.38 -27.83 -4.80
N ASP A 234 -28.63 -27.83 -5.91
CA ASP A 234 -27.16 -28.04 -5.88
C ASP A 234 -26.41 -26.83 -5.33
N ALA A 235 -26.99 -25.64 -5.44
CA ALA A 235 -26.46 -24.39 -4.92
C ALA A 235 -27.58 -23.42 -4.58
N PHE A 236 -27.37 -22.49 -3.65
CA PHE A 236 -28.31 -21.41 -3.35
C PHE A 236 -27.94 -20.09 -4.02
N GLN A 237 -26.67 -19.95 -4.44
CA GLN A 237 -26.17 -18.76 -5.15
C GLN A 237 -25.05 -19.16 -6.11
N ILE A 238 -25.09 -18.68 -7.33
CA ILE A 238 -24.02 -18.80 -8.33
C ILE A 238 -23.82 -17.43 -8.96
N VAL A 239 -22.58 -17.01 -9.09
CA VAL A 239 -22.20 -15.73 -9.70
C VAL A 239 -21.42 -15.98 -10.99
N PRO A 240 -22.07 -16.02 -12.17
CA PRO A 240 -21.38 -16.07 -13.44
C PRO A 240 -20.55 -14.81 -13.64
N SER A 241 -19.34 -14.96 -14.19
CA SER A 241 -18.44 -13.83 -14.41
C SER A 241 -17.98 -13.76 -15.87
N GLN A 242 -17.66 -12.56 -16.30
CA GLN A 242 -17.11 -12.27 -17.61
C GLN A 242 -15.93 -11.31 -17.47
N ARG A 243 -14.85 -11.58 -18.16
CA ARG A 243 -13.71 -10.69 -18.24
C ARG A 243 -13.74 -9.88 -19.53
N PHE A 244 -13.57 -8.57 -19.38
CA PHE A 244 -13.32 -7.66 -20.50
C PHE A 244 -11.87 -7.20 -20.43
N GLN A 245 -11.19 -7.18 -21.55
CA GLN A 245 -9.81 -6.70 -21.65
C GLN A 245 -9.66 -5.71 -22.79
N LYS A 246 -8.71 -4.81 -22.63
CA LYS A 246 -8.33 -3.84 -23.66
C LYS A 246 -6.87 -3.44 -23.42
N PRO A 247 -6.12 -3.13 -24.49
CA PRO A 247 -4.77 -2.58 -24.34
C PRO A 247 -4.79 -1.31 -23.48
N LEU A 248 -3.86 -1.21 -22.54
CA LEU A 248 -3.74 -0.06 -21.65
C LEU A 248 -2.86 1.00 -22.31
N GLY A 249 -3.44 2.15 -22.67
CA GLY A 249 -2.74 3.29 -23.28
C GLY A 249 -2.19 4.31 -22.26
N ALA A 250 -2.22 3.97 -20.96
CA ALA A 250 -1.76 4.82 -19.86
C ALA A 250 -1.07 3.95 -18.81
N THR A 251 -0.47 4.53 -17.77
CA THR A 251 0.05 3.74 -16.65
C THR A 251 -1.12 3.19 -15.80
N ALA A 252 -0.88 2.06 -15.10
CA ALA A 252 -1.88 1.49 -14.20
C ALA A 252 -2.28 2.51 -13.10
N PHE A 253 -1.33 3.32 -12.66
CA PHE A 253 -1.60 4.35 -11.65
C PHE A 253 -2.46 5.51 -12.20
N ASP A 254 -2.30 5.86 -13.49
CA ASP A 254 -3.20 6.84 -14.11
C ASP A 254 -4.65 6.34 -14.18
N VAL A 255 -4.84 5.04 -14.45
CA VAL A 255 -6.17 4.42 -14.37
C VAL A 255 -6.73 4.49 -12.95
N TYR A 256 -5.92 4.14 -11.95
CA TYR A 256 -6.31 4.25 -10.54
C TYR A 256 -6.77 5.69 -10.18
N ARG A 257 -6.07 6.71 -10.65
CA ARG A 257 -6.42 8.12 -10.40
C ARG A 257 -7.75 8.56 -11.03
N CYS A 258 -8.26 7.81 -12.00
CA CYS A 258 -9.55 8.06 -12.67
C CYS A 258 -10.73 7.30 -12.04
N LEU A 259 -10.48 6.29 -11.20
CA LEU A 259 -11.48 5.51 -10.47
C LEU A 259 -11.85 6.16 -9.15
#